data_5e5e50c18435f267bdf8656f7f944c67
#
_entry.id   5e5e50c18435f267bdf8656f7f944c67
#
_cell.length_a   1.000
_cell.length_b   1.000
_cell.length_c   1.000
_cell.angle_alpha   90.00
_cell.angle_beta   90.00
_cell.angle_gamma   90.00
#
_symmetry.space_group_name_H-M   'P 1'
#
loop_
_entity.id
_entity.type
_entity.pdbx_description
1 polymer ?
#
loop_
_entity_poly.entity_id
_entity_poly.type
_entity_poly.pdbx_seq_one_letter_code
_entity_poly.pdbx_strand_id
1 'polypeptide(L)'
;GTQVIRITSEGYRDEIVVDLTKLSKSNYKKGTAALVAGMMEGAQKNGFETGGFDAYVSTNVIAAAGVSSSASFEMLICTIIDYFFNESKMSFNDYAKVGQYAENVYWDKASGMMDQMACAVGGPVLFDFADRDNLKYSKLDFSFGKFGYRLVIVNTGKGHADLSQEYSEIPGEMKAVAKVLGVELLHETNVDALLE
;
A
#
# COMPACT_ATOMS: atom_id res chain seq x y z
N GLY A 1 -0.26 5.96 -27.30
CA GLY A 1 0.36 6.59 -26.14
C GLY A 1 1.79 6.08 -25.92
N THR A 2 2.55 6.74 -25.09
CA THR A 2 3.88 6.25 -24.70
C THR A 2 3.75 4.96 -23.87
N GLN A 3 4.75 4.09 -23.95
CA GLN A 3 4.86 2.87 -23.16
C GLN A 3 5.87 3.01 -22.02
N VAL A 4 6.28 4.25 -21.73
CA VAL A 4 7.27 4.54 -20.69
C VAL A 4 6.70 5.50 -19.69
N ILE A 5 6.90 5.20 -18.40
CA ILE A 5 6.62 6.09 -17.27
C ILE A 5 7.92 6.75 -16.89
N ARG A 6 7.90 8.08 -16.68
CA ARG A 6 8.99 8.85 -16.08
C ARG A 6 8.45 9.68 -14.92
N ILE A 7 9.08 9.54 -13.77
CA ILE A 7 8.68 10.30 -12.58
C ILE A 7 9.91 10.98 -12.00
N THR A 8 9.88 12.29 -11.94
CA THR A 8 10.86 13.11 -11.23
C THR A 8 10.28 13.49 -9.87
N SER A 9 10.98 13.18 -8.80
CA SER A 9 10.59 13.52 -7.44
C SER A 9 11.40 14.71 -6.92
N GLU A 10 10.71 15.70 -6.33
CA GLU A 10 11.36 16.84 -5.70
C GLU A 10 12.37 16.39 -4.64
N GLY A 11 13.58 16.94 -4.70
CA GLY A 11 14.65 16.61 -3.77
C GLY A 11 15.44 15.33 -4.08
N TYR A 12 15.05 14.56 -5.09
CA TYR A 12 15.78 13.38 -5.56
C TYR A 12 16.42 13.66 -6.92
N ARG A 13 17.63 13.11 -7.15
CA ARG A 13 18.38 13.34 -8.39
C ARG A 13 18.00 12.36 -9.49
N ASP A 14 17.64 11.14 -9.10
CA ASP A 14 17.41 10.07 -10.05
C ASP A 14 15.92 10.05 -10.48
N GLU A 15 15.72 9.97 -11.77
CA GLU A 15 14.41 9.78 -12.37
C GLU A 15 13.96 8.32 -12.23
N ILE A 16 12.71 8.10 -11.89
CA ILE A 16 12.08 6.77 -11.89
C ILE A 16 11.61 6.50 -13.30
N VAL A 17 12.16 5.46 -13.95
CA VAL A 17 11.80 5.08 -15.31
C VAL A 17 11.27 3.65 -15.34
N VAL A 18 10.07 3.46 -15.91
CA VAL A 18 9.45 2.15 -16.08
C VAL A 18 8.98 1.97 -17.52
N ASP A 19 9.46 0.93 -18.16
CA ASP A 19 9.08 0.50 -19.51
C ASP A 19 7.96 -0.55 -19.39
N LEU A 20 6.75 -0.19 -19.77
CA LEU A 20 5.56 -1.04 -19.68
C LEU A 20 5.62 -2.28 -20.56
N THR A 21 6.49 -2.29 -21.59
CA THR A 21 6.71 -3.47 -22.43
C THR A 21 7.56 -4.54 -21.75
N LYS A 22 8.17 -4.22 -20.60
CA LYS A 22 9.11 -5.07 -19.88
C LYS A 22 8.70 -5.28 -18.41
N LEU A 23 7.40 -5.19 -18.11
CA LEU A 23 6.89 -5.42 -16.77
C LEU A 23 7.18 -6.84 -16.32
N SER A 24 8.12 -6.98 -15.40
CA SER A 24 8.39 -8.23 -14.66
C SER A 24 9.26 -7.94 -13.46
N LYS A 25 9.11 -8.71 -12.38
CA LYS A 25 9.96 -8.62 -11.19
C LYS A 25 11.45 -8.81 -11.52
N SER A 26 11.79 -9.61 -12.53
CA SER A 26 13.18 -9.84 -12.93
C SER A 26 13.86 -8.59 -13.49
N ASN A 27 13.11 -7.71 -14.15
CA ASN A 27 13.61 -6.45 -14.71
C ASN A 27 13.67 -5.33 -13.68
N TYR A 28 12.81 -5.38 -12.66
CA TYR A 28 12.67 -4.36 -11.61
C TYR A 28 12.83 -5.00 -10.23
N LYS A 29 14.05 -5.10 -9.75
CA LYS A 29 14.37 -5.91 -8.55
C LYS A 29 14.21 -5.17 -7.23
N LYS A 30 14.39 -3.85 -7.21
CA LYS A 30 14.38 -3.03 -5.97
C LYS A 30 14.06 -1.57 -6.27
N GLY A 31 13.76 -0.83 -5.21
CA GLY A 31 13.57 0.62 -5.25
C GLY A 31 12.21 1.04 -5.81
N THR A 32 12.03 2.33 -5.99
CA THR A 32 10.74 2.92 -6.36
C THR A 32 10.31 2.53 -7.78
N ALA A 33 11.25 2.29 -8.69
CA ALA A 33 10.91 1.80 -10.04
C ALA A 33 10.26 0.39 -9.98
N ALA A 34 10.73 -0.47 -9.08
CA ALA A 34 10.11 -1.78 -8.85
C ALA A 34 8.68 -1.64 -8.30
N LEU A 35 8.46 -0.72 -7.37
CA LEU A 35 7.13 -0.43 -6.83
C LEU A 35 6.18 0.02 -7.94
N VAL A 36 6.58 1.01 -8.75
CA VAL A 36 5.76 1.50 -9.87
C VAL A 36 5.48 0.40 -10.89
N ALA A 37 6.49 -0.40 -11.25
CA ALA A 37 6.30 -1.54 -12.16
C ALA A 37 5.30 -2.56 -11.59
N GLY A 38 5.40 -2.86 -10.30
CA GLY A 38 4.46 -3.73 -9.60
C GLY A 38 3.04 -3.19 -9.58
N MET A 39 2.87 -1.88 -9.44
CA MET A 39 1.56 -1.23 -9.49
C MET A 39 0.95 -1.33 -10.90
N MET A 40 1.76 -1.12 -11.95
CA MET A 40 1.28 -1.29 -13.33
C MET A 40 0.84 -2.73 -13.61
N GLU A 41 1.64 -3.72 -13.23
CA GLU A 41 1.26 -5.12 -13.37
C GLU A 41 0.05 -5.47 -12.50
N GLY A 42 0.01 -4.99 -11.26
CA GLY A 42 -1.13 -5.18 -10.35
C GLY A 42 -2.43 -4.60 -10.90
N ALA A 43 -2.39 -3.40 -11.47
CA ALA A 43 -3.54 -2.78 -12.12
C ALA A 43 -4.03 -3.62 -13.30
N GLN A 44 -3.13 -4.04 -14.20
CA GLN A 44 -3.47 -4.89 -15.35
C GLN A 44 -4.09 -6.24 -14.92
N LYS A 45 -3.55 -6.87 -13.88
CA LYS A 45 -4.09 -8.14 -13.34
C LYS A 45 -5.48 -7.99 -12.74
N ASN A 46 -5.82 -6.80 -12.25
CA ASN A 46 -7.16 -6.48 -11.76
C ASN A 46 -8.09 -5.94 -12.85
N GLY A 47 -7.68 -5.99 -14.13
CA GLY A 47 -8.50 -5.61 -15.27
C GLY A 47 -8.53 -4.12 -15.59
N PHE A 48 -7.60 -3.35 -15.05
CA PHE A 48 -7.48 -1.92 -15.31
C PHE A 48 -6.48 -1.62 -16.42
N GLU A 49 -6.77 -0.59 -17.19
CA GLU A 49 -5.88 -0.09 -18.22
C GLU A 49 -4.72 0.68 -17.61
N THR A 50 -3.55 0.56 -18.27
CA THR A 50 -2.36 1.32 -17.89
C THR A 50 -1.69 1.92 -19.13
N GLY A 51 -0.98 3.02 -18.93
CA GLY A 51 -0.26 3.69 -20.01
C GLY A 51 0.95 4.46 -19.49
N GLY A 52 1.82 4.88 -20.39
CA GLY A 52 2.96 5.70 -20.04
C GLY A 52 2.56 7.15 -19.78
N PHE A 53 3.28 7.78 -18.87
CA PHE A 53 3.11 9.20 -18.52
C PHE A 53 4.41 9.78 -17.98
N ASP A 54 4.53 11.10 -18.03
CA ASP A 54 5.57 11.85 -17.34
C ASP A 54 4.94 12.60 -16.16
N ALA A 55 5.58 12.53 -15.00
CA ALA A 55 5.10 13.20 -13.79
C ALA A 55 6.24 13.89 -13.03
N TYR A 56 5.96 15.06 -12.47
CA TYR A 56 6.76 15.69 -11.43
C TYR A 56 5.98 15.61 -10.13
N VAL A 57 6.59 15.04 -9.10
CA VAL A 57 5.93 14.79 -7.82
C VAL A 57 6.69 15.45 -6.66
N SER A 58 5.93 15.93 -5.68
CA SER A 58 6.46 16.44 -4.41
C SER A 58 5.65 15.89 -3.24
N THR A 59 6.20 15.93 -2.03
CA THR A 59 5.51 15.45 -0.84
C THR A 59 5.93 16.21 0.41
N ASN A 60 4.96 16.40 1.31
CA ASN A 60 5.21 16.83 2.69
C ASN A 60 5.20 15.65 3.67
N VAL A 61 4.97 14.43 3.20
CA VAL A 61 5.00 13.22 4.02
C VAL A 61 6.47 12.85 4.30
N ILE A 62 6.84 12.79 5.57
CA ILE A 62 8.21 12.49 5.98
C ILE A 62 8.49 11.02 5.65
N ALA A 63 9.50 10.79 4.80
CA ALA A 63 9.94 9.44 4.45
C ALA A 63 10.55 8.72 5.68
N ALA A 64 10.33 7.43 5.78
CA ALA A 64 10.86 6.55 6.84
C ALA A 64 10.50 6.96 8.28
N ALA A 65 9.45 7.74 8.48
CA ALA A 65 8.97 8.18 9.81
C ALA A 65 7.80 7.33 10.35
N GLY A 66 7.52 6.17 9.77
CA GLY A 66 6.41 5.31 10.20
C GLY A 66 5.01 5.83 9.87
N VAL A 67 4.90 6.77 8.93
CA VAL A 67 3.63 7.37 8.49
C VAL A 67 3.23 6.92 7.07
N SER A 68 3.70 5.76 6.66
CA SER A 68 3.31 5.07 5.43
C SER A 68 3.51 5.89 4.15
N SER A 69 4.70 6.53 4.03
CA SER A 69 5.03 7.32 2.82
C SER A 69 5.02 6.50 1.53
N SER A 70 5.31 5.19 1.57
CA SER A 70 5.18 4.29 0.43
C SER A 70 3.73 4.19 -0.04
N ALA A 71 2.81 3.89 0.89
CA ALA A 71 1.39 3.79 0.57
C ALA A 71 0.81 5.11 0.03
N SER A 72 1.25 6.26 0.60
CA SER A 72 0.88 7.57 0.07
C SER A 72 1.30 7.75 -1.39
N PHE A 73 2.54 7.35 -1.74
CA PHE A 73 3.04 7.39 -3.11
C PHE A 73 2.28 6.40 -4.02
N GLU A 74 2.01 5.19 -3.53
CA GLU A 74 1.21 4.20 -4.25
C GLU A 74 -0.18 4.75 -4.60
N MET A 75 -0.87 5.39 -3.66
CA MET A 75 -2.19 5.95 -3.90
C MET A 75 -2.15 7.12 -4.89
N LEU A 76 -1.08 7.91 -4.91
CA LEU A 76 -0.86 8.92 -5.94
C LEU A 76 -0.76 8.27 -7.33
N ILE A 77 0.02 7.21 -7.48
CA ILE A 77 0.15 6.48 -8.75
C ILE A 77 -1.19 5.86 -9.16
N CYS A 78 -1.94 5.24 -8.23
CA CYS A 78 -3.29 4.74 -8.50
C CYS A 78 -4.22 5.85 -9.00
N THR A 79 -4.17 7.03 -8.39
CA THR A 79 -4.96 8.19 -8.83
C THR A 79 -4.63 8.62 -10.26
N ILE A 80 -3.34 8.60 -10.64
CA ILE A 80 -2.91 8.91 -12.01
C ILE A 80 -3.46 7.86 -12.98
N ILE A 81 -3.29 6.57 -12.66
CA ILE A 81 -3.78 5.46 -13.50
C ILE A 81 -5.30 5.56 -13.67
N ASP A 82 -6.02 5.76 -12.59
CA ASP A 82 -7.48 5.82 -12.59
C ASP A 82 -8.00 7.00 -13.40
N TYR A 83 -7.44 8.18 -13.17
CA TYR A 83 -7.88 9.39 -13.85
C TYR A 83 -7.62 9.35 -15.36
N PHE A 84 -6.40 8.94 -15.78
CA PHE A 84 -6.00 9.02 -17.19
C PHE A 84 -6.39 7.81 -18.01
N PHE A 85 -6.56 6.64 -17.41
CA PHE A 85 -6.75 5.39 -18.14
C PHE A 85 -8.02 4.63 -17.77
N ASN A 86 -8.68 4.98 -16.63
CA ASN A 86 -9.83 4.22 -16.14
C ASN A 86 -11.06 5.10 -15.82
N GLU A 87 -11.11 6.33 -16.32
CA GLU A 87 -12.26 7.22 -16.18
C GLU A 87 -12.72 7.45 -14.72
N SER A 88 -11.79 7.38 -13.76
CA SER A 88 -12.04 7.48 -12.31
C SER A 88 -13.05 6.42 -11.80
N LYS A 89 -12.96 5.20 -12.30
CA LYS A 89 -13.85 4.08 -11.93
C LYS A 89 -13.26 3.09 -10.94
N MET A 90 -11.97 3.21 -10.62
CA MET A 90 -11.33 2.36 -9.63
C MET A 90 -11.83 2.69 -8.22
N SER A 91 -12.21 1.69 -7.45
CA SER A 91 -12.55 1.87 -6.04
C SER A 91 -11.29 1.99 -5.16
N PHE A 92 -11.46 2.47 -3.92
CA PHE A 92 -10.35 2.47 -2.95
C PHE A 92 -9.86 1.06 -2.61
N ASN A 93 -10.73 0.05 -2.70
CA ASN A 93 -10.33 -1.35 -2.59
C ASN A 93 -9.41 -1.77 -3.74
N ASP A 94 -9.68 -1.33 -4.96
CA ASP A 94 -8.82 -1.60 -6.10
C ASP A 94 -7.46 -0.93 -5.94
N TYR A 95 -7.43 0.32 -5.48
CA TYR A 95 -6.20 1.03 -5.15
C TYR A 95 -5.36 0.24 -4.14
N ALA A 96 -6.00 -0.23 -3.04
CA ALA A 96 -5.31 -0.97 -2.00
C ALA A 96 -4.78 -2.32 -2.50
N LYS A 97 -5.55 -3.05 -3.32
CA LYS A 97 -5.11 -4.31 -3.94
C LYS A 97 -3.92 -4.11 -4.88
N VAL A 98 -3.92 -3.04 -5.67
CA VAL A 98 -2.81 -2.69 -6.58
C VAL A 98 -1.55 -2.37 -5.78
N GLY A 99 -1.64 -1.53 -4.73
CA GLY A 99 -0.51 -1.20 -3.87
C GLY A 99 0.03 -2.42 -3.13
N GLN A 100 -0.85 -3.21 -2.51
CA GLN A 100 -0.46 -4.45 -1.83
C GLN A 100 0.24 -5.43 -2.78
N TYR A 101 -0.26 -5.59 -4.00
CA TYR A 101 0.38 -6.43 -5.01
C TYR A 101 1.81 -5.98 -5.28
N ALA A 102 2.02 -4.68 -5.46
CA ALA A 102 3.34 -4.12 -5.72
C ALA A 102 4.31 -4.36 -4.55
N GLU A 103 3.89 -4.14 -3.30
CA GLU A 103 4.72 -4.40 -2.13
C GLU A 103 5.01 -5.90 -1.96
N ASN A 104 4.00 -6.77 -2.08
CA ASN A 104 4.16 -8.20 -1.80
C ASN A 104 4.96 -8.91 -2.91
N VAL A 105 4.74 -8.55 -4.18
CA VAL A 105 5.33 -9.25 -5.31
C VAL A 105 6.67 -8.66 -5.72
N TYR A 106 6.80 -7.32 -5.79
CA TYR A 106 8.00 -6.67 -6.28
C TYR A 106 8.99 -6.30 -5.18
N TRP A 107 8.50 -5.95 -4.00
CA TRP A 107 9.36 -5.62 -2.86
C TRP A 107 9.59 -6.77 -1.90
N ASP A 108 8.93 -7.91 -2.08
CA ASP A 108 8.97 -9.06 -1.16
C ASP A 108 8.60 -8.67 0.28
N LYS A 109 7.71 -7.69 0.44
CA LYS A 109 7.24 -7.19 1.72
C LYS A 109 5.84 -7.74 1.99
N ALA A 110 5.72 -8.60 2.99
CA ALA A 110 4.42 -9.16 3.39
C ALA A 110 3.58 -8.08 4.09
N SER A 111 2.87 -7.26 3.31
CA SER A 111 2.01 -6.18 3.81
C SER A 111 0.53 -6.52 3.68
N GLY A 112 -0.27 -5.98 4.61
CA GLY A 112 -1.73 -5.91 4.48
C GLY A 112 -2.15 -4.75 3.57
N MET A 113 -3.42 -4.34 3.66
CA MET A 113 -3.98 -3.23 2.87
C MET A 113 -4.34 -2.00 3.71
N MET A 114 -4.04 -2.00 5.02
CA MET A 114 -4.48 -0.95 5.93
C MET A 114 -3.92 0.43 5.54
N ASP A 115 -2.62 0.50 5.28
CA ASP A 115 -1.94 1.75 4.98
C ASP A 115 -2.43 2.33 3.65
N GLN A 116 -2.59 1.48 2.64
CA GLN A 116 -3.12 1.86 1.34
C GLN A 116 -4.56 2.38 1.46
N MET A 117 -5.42 1.65 2.18
CA MET A 117 -6.80 2.08 2.44
C MET A 117 -6.86 3.40 3.21
N ALA A 118 -6.02 3.56 4.24
CA ALA A 118 -5.97 4.80 5.02
C ALA A 118 -5.56 6.01 4.17
N CYS A 119 -4.55 5.84 3.31
CA CYS A 119 -4.11 6.89 2.38
C CYS A 119 -5.14 7.20 1.30
N ALA A 120 -5.83 6.19 0.76
CA ALA A 120 -6.84 6.36 -0.28
C ALA A 120 -8.11 7.05 0.23
N VAL A 121 -8.63 6.61 1.39
CA VAL A 121 -9.88 7.12 1.96
C VAL A 121 -9.71 8.46 2.64
N GLY A 122 -8.59 8.65 3.34
CA GLY A 122 -8.23 9.87 4.07
C GLY A 122 -9.10 10.15 5.30
N GLY A 123 -8.50 10.78 6.31
CA GLY A 123 -9.13 11.10 7.58
C GLY A 123 -9.26 9.90 8.53
N PRO A 124 -9.91 10.07 9.67
CA PRO A 124 -10.21 8.97 10.59
C PRO A 124 -11.20 7.99 9.99
N VAL A 125 -10.82 6.71 9.95
CA VAL A 125 -11.61 5.65 9.30
C VAL A 125 -11.59 4.39 10.16
N LEU A 126 -12.73 3.75 10.28
CA LEU A 126 -12.85 2.38 10.78
C LEU A 126 -12.85 1.43 9.58
N PHE A 127 -11.97 0.44 9.60
CA PHE A 127 -11.89 -0.60 8.59
C PHE A 127 -12.32 -1.95 9.15
N ASP A 128 -13.04 -2.71 8.32
CA ASP A 128 -13.37 -4.11 8.57
C ASP A 128 -12.69 -4.96 7.49
N PHE A 129 -11.73 -5.77 7.91
CA PHE A 129 -10.93 -6.65 7.05
C PHE A 129 -11.43 -8.12 7.05
N ALA A 130 -12.62 -8.40 7.59
CA ALA A 130 -13.16 -9.75 7.60
C ALA A 130 -13.36 -10.33 6.19
N ASP A 131 -13.80 -9.49 5.25
CA ASP A 131 -13.85 -9.84 3.82
C ASP A 131 -12.69 -9.15 3.08
N ARG A 132 -11.68 -9.94 2.71
CA ARG A 132 -10.48 -9.43 2.02
C ARG A 132 -10.72 -8.96 0.60
N ASP A 133 -11.75 -9.51 -0.04
CA ASP A 133 -12.06 -9.15 -1.42
C ASP A 133 -12.89 -7.89 -1.52
N ASN A 134 -13.59 -7.56 -0.44
CA ASN A 134 -14.48 -6.41 -0.37
C ASN A 134 -14.42 -5.75 1.00
N LEU A 135 -13.32 -5.03 1.26
CA LEU A 135 -13.10 -4.32 2.51
C LEU A 135 -14.21 -3.30 2.76
N LYS A 136 -14.76 -3.34 3.96
CA LYS A 136 -15.73 -2.35 4.42
C LYS A 136 -15.02 -1.27 5.21
N TYR A 137 -15.49 -0.03 5.05
CA TYR A 137 -14.97 1.08 5.82
C TYR A 137 -16.05 2.11 6.14
N SER A 138 -15.85 2.84 7.23
CA SER A 138 -16.71 3.94 7.65
C SER A 138 -15.85 5.13 8.05
N LYS A 139 -16.09 6.29 7.43
CA LYS A 139 -15.46 7.54 7.87
C LYS A 139 -16.04 7.97 9.20
N LEU A 140 -15.15 8.38 10.12
CA LEU A 140 -15.54 8.85 11.44
C LEU A 140 -15.48 10.39 11.46
N ASP A 141 -16.54 11.03 11.96
CA ASP A 141 -16.47 12.47 12.28
C ASP A 141 -15.72 12.68 13.58
N PHE A 142 -14.42 12.51 13.51
CA PHE A 142 -13.51 12.66 14.64
C PHE A 142 -12.39 13.64 14.32
N SER A 143 -12.05 14.46 15.28
CA SER A 143 -10.88 15.36 15.22
C SER A 143 -10.28 15.49 16.60
N PHE A 144 -9.00 15.21 16.77
CA PHE A 144 -8.27 15.44 18.01
C PHE A 144 -8.44 16.86 18.55
N GLY A 145 -8.43 17.85 17.64
CA GLY A 145 -8.58 19.26 17.99
C GLY A 145 -9.92 19.60 18.62
N LYS A 146 -11.03 18.95 18.20
CA LYS A 146 -12.36 19.13 18.82
C LYS A 146 -12.37 18.71 20.33
N PHE A 147 -11.49 17.82 20.71
CA PHE A 147 -11.37 17.29 22.08
C PHE A 147 -10.16 17.86 22.83
N GLY A 148 -9.51 18.90 22.30
CA GLY A 148 -8.36 19.52 22.97
C GLY A 148 -7.04 18.72 22.88
N TYR A 149 -6.99 17.65 22.08
CA TYR A 149 -5.79 16.85 21.87
C TYR A 149 -5.05 17.23 20.60
N ARG A 150 -3.78 16.85 20.53
CA ARG A 150 -2.95 16.95 19.33
C ARG A 150 -2.24 15.63 19.10
N LEU A 151 -2.21 15.16 17.86
CA LEU A 151 -1.35 14.06 17.45
C LEU A 151 0.04 14.61 17.18
N VAL A 152 1.04 14.04 17.84
CA VAL A 152 2.45 14.42 17.66
C VAL A 152 3.21 13.21 17.15
N ILE A 153 3.94 13.40 16.06
CA ILE A 153 4.81 12.38 15.47
C ILE A 153 6.25 12.81 15.74
N VAL A 154 7.00 11.94 16.42
CA VAL A 154 8.42 12.17 16.71
C VAL A 154 9.25 11.23 15.84
N ASN A 155 10.00 11.81 14.90
CA ASN A 155 10.93 11.03 14.09
C ASN A 155 12.18 10.71 14.92
N THR A 156 12.40 9.41 15.21
CA THR A 156 13.57 8.94 15.97
C THR A 156 14.82 8.76 15.12
N GLY A 157 14.73 9.02 13.81
CA GLY A 157 15.81 8.82 12.85
C GLY A 157 16.10 7.35 12.51
N LYS A 158 15.32 6.39 13.03
CA LYS A 158 15.44 4.97 12.68
C LYS A 158 14.33 4.58 11.71
N GLY A 159 14.71 4.01 10.57
CA GLY A 159 13.76 3.44 9.60
C GLY A 159 13.41 1.99 9.94
N HIS A 160 12.37 1.46 9.29
CA HIS A 160 11.94 0.05 9.43
C HIS A 160 12.63 -0.89 8.42
N ALA A 161 13.54 -0.38 7.58
CA ALA A 161 14.15 -1.17 6.51
C ALA A 161 14.93 -2.39 7.06
N ASP A 162 15.49 -2.26 8.26
CA ASP A 162 16.26 -3.34 8.91
C ASP A 162 15.37 -4.37 9.64
N LEU A 163 14.05 -4.11 9.73
CA LEU A 163 13.06 -4.97 10.43
C LEU A 163 12.10 -5.68 9.45
N SER A 164 12.42 -5.71 8.16
CA SER A 164 11.53 -6.29 7.14
C SER A 164 11.31 -7.79 7.36
N GLN A 165 12.31 -8.50 7.89
CA GLN A 165 12.20 -9.93 8.18
C GLN A 165 11.23 -10.17 9.33
N GLU A 166 11.40 -9.47 10.47
CA GLU A 166 10.54 -9.60 11.65
C GLU A 166 9.08 -9.25 11.32
N TYR A 167 8.86 -8.20 10.52
CA TYR A 167 7.52 -7.86 10.04
C TYR A 167 6.90 -8.96 9.18
N SER A 168 7.70 -9.64 8.37
CA SER A 168 7.22 -10.72 7.48
C SER A 168 6.95 -12.03 8.26
N GLU A 169 7.58 -12.24 9.41
CA GLU A 169 7.38 -13.41 10.26
C GLU A 169 6.03 -13.37 10.98
N ILE A 170 5.55 -12.19 11.41
CA ILE A 170 4.28 -12.02 12.15
C ILE A 170 3.07 -12.66 11.45
N PRO A 171 2.79 -12.41 10.16
CA PRO A 171 1.69 -13.09 9.48
C PRO A 171 1.84 -14.61 9.42
N GLY A 172 3.08 -15.11 9.35
CA GLY A 172 3.40 -16.53 9.40
C GLY A 172 3.05 -17.16 10.74
N GLU A 173 3.44 -16.50 11.83
CA GLU A 173 3.13 -16.91 13.20
C GLU A 173 1.62 -16.89 13.46
N MET A 174 0.92 -15.83 13.05
CA MET A 174 -0.54 -15.73 13.16
C MET A 174 -1.25 -16.89 12.45
N LYS A 175 -0.80 -17.25 11.24
CA LYS A 175 -1.35 -18.39 10.49
C LYS A 175 -1.04 -19.74 11.16
N ALA A 176 0.14 -19.87 11.76
CA ALA A 176 0.49 -21.08 12.50
C ALA A 176 -0.43 -21.29 13.71
N VAL A 177 -0.73 -20.22 14.46
CA VAL A 177 -1.69 -20.26 15.57
C VAL A 177 -3.10 -20.56 15.08
N ALA A 178 -3.57 -19.88 14.03
CA ALA A 178 -4.88 -20.13 13.42
C ALA A 178 -5.06 -21.59 13.03
N LYS A 179 -4.02 -22.20 12.43
CA LYS A 179 -4.01 -23.61 12.06
C LYS A 179 -4.15 -24.55 13.28
N VAL A 180 -3.51 -24.23 14.41
CA VAL A 180 -3.67 -25.00 15.64
C VAL A 180 -5.11 -24.95 16.15
N LEU A 181 -5.76 -23.79 16.01
CA LEU A 181 -7.16 -23.58 16.41
C LEU A 181 -8.17 -24.10 15.36
N GLY A 182 -7.71 -24.72 14.27
CA GLY A 182 -8.57 -25.27 13.24
C GLY A 182 -9.29 -24.26 12.37
N VAL A 183 -8.80 -23.02 12.31
CA VAL A 183 -9.32 -21.93 11.47
C VAL A 183 -8.28 -21.46 10.45
N GLU A 184 -8.70 -20.75 9.41
CA GLU A 184 -7.79 -20.18 8.41
C GLU A 184 -7.15 -18.89 8.91
N LEU A 185 -7.94 -18.04 9.57
CA LEU A 185 -7.52 -16.75 10.10
C LEU A 185 -7.97 -16.58 11.56
N LEU A 186 -7.17 -15.89 12.37
CA LEU A 186 -7.44 -15.71 13.80
C LEU A 186 -8.76 -14.98 14.11
N HIS A 187 -9.26 -14.15 13.20
CA HIS A 187 -10.54 -13.47 13.41
C HIS A 187 -11.76 -14.41 13.34
N GLU A 188 -11.59 -15.62 12.83
CA GLU A 188 -12.64 -16.66 12.73
C GLU A 188 -12.85 -17.41 14.06
N THR A 189 -12.04 -17.13 15.06
CA THR A 189 -12.10 -17.72 16.40
C THR A 189 -12.27 -16.64 17.48
N ASN A 190 -12.30 -17.04 18.75
CA ASN A 190 -12.43 -16.15 19.89
C ASN A 190 -11.37 -16.43 20.96
N VAL A 191 -11.31 -15.58 21.99
CA VAL A 191 -10.33 -15.67 23.08
C VAL A 191 -10.51 -16.96 23.89
N ASP A 192 -11.73 -17.44 24.06
CA ASP A 192 -12.00 -18.65 24.87
C ASP A 192 -11.37 -19.88 24.21
N ALA A 193 -11.51 -20.01 22.89
CA ALA A 193 -10.87 -21.10 22.11
C ALA A 193 -9.32 -21.02 22.12
N LEU A 194 -8.75 -19.85 22.40
CA LEU A 194 -7.29 -19.70 22.55
C LEU A 194 -6.80 -20.13 23.94
N LEU A 195 -7.66 -20.10 24.96
CA LEU A 195 -7.31 -20.39 26.34
C LEU A 195 -7.58 -21.87 26.73
N GLU A 196 -8.29 -22.62 25.91
CA GLU A 196 -8.49 -24.08 26.03
C GLU A 196 -7.30 -24.87 25.43
#